data_ee5479a4590d7ae7bebad0a29a40868e
#
_entry.id   ee5479a4590d7ae7bebad0a29a40868e
#
_cell.length_a   1.000
_cell.length_b   1.000
_cell.length_c   1.000
_cell.angle_alpha   90.00
_cell.angle_beta   90.00
_cell.angle_gamma   90.00
#
_symmetry.space_group_name_H-M   'P 1'
#
loop_
_entity.id
_entity.type
_entity.pdbx_description
1 polymer ?
#
loop_
_entity_poly.entity_id
_entity_poly.type
_entity_poly.pdbx_seq_one_letter_code
_entity_poly.pdbx_strand_id
1 'polypeptide(L)'
;MNRMATSILLGVGMILTAVAARTLTPTKEVARHAVTLEELIPREFAGWSEAPGAIDQVNLKVATDDVATDRAPYDDVLMRTYRSSNGQQVMLALAYGRRQRQEHKIHRPEICYYAQGFKISAVGRRPVRLTNSLGVQSLQLVTRNRSRQEPVTYWIRIGNEFSDSAWTTRWIIFRDGMRGEVPDGILVRASSIVDGDAASAGALRLQTEFLSNLYSVLSPAARKLIAGVEK
;
A
#
# COMPACT_ATOMS: atom_id res chain seq x y z
N MET A 1 48.33 18.78 -14.53
CA MET A 1 47.25 18.30 -15.42
C MET A 1 46.79 19.50 -16.24
N ASN A 2 46.83 19.43 -17.54
CA ASN A 2 46.60 20.57 -18.43
C ASN A 2 45.08 20.94 -18.37
N ARG A 3 44.75 22.20 -18.17
CA ARG A 3 43.35 22.68 -18.01
C ARG A 3 42.42 22.17 -19.13
N MET A 4 42.92 22.10 -20.34
CA MET A 4 42.23 21.60 -21.51
C MET A 4 41.93 20.09 -21.42
N ALA A 5 42.84 19.28 -20.91
CA ALA A 5 42.65 17.85 -20.71
C ALA A 5 41.60 17.59 -19.62
N THR A 6 41.59 18.39 -18.54
CA THR A 6 40.58 18.29 -17.49
C THR A 6 39.17 18.64 -18.01
N SER A 7 39.05 19.70 -18.84
CA SER A 7 37.76 20.09 -19.43
C SER A 7 37.22 19.04 -20.40
N ILE A 8 38.07 18.41 -21.20
CA ILE A 8 37.68 17.32 -22.10
C ILE A 8 37.19 16.10 -21.29
N LEU A 9 37.93 15.75 -20.25
CA LEU A 9 37.60 14.60 -19.39
C LEU A 9 36.24 14.81 -18.68
N LEU A 10 35.97 16.02 -18.18
CA LEU A 10 34.70 16.40 -17.61
C LEU A 10 33.57 16.36 -18.65
N GLY A 11 33.80 16.90 -19.87
CA GLY A 11 32.83 16.86 -20.96
C GLY A 11 32.45 15.43 -21.36
N VAL A 12 33.43 14.56 -21.51
CA VAL A 12 33.22 13.13 -21.82
C VAL A 12 32.45 12.46 -20.66
N GLY A 13 32.83 12.73 -19.41
CA GLY A 13 32.10 12.21 -18.23
C GLY A 13 30.64 12.64 -18.19
N MET A 14 30.36 13.90 -18.51
CA MET A 14 28.98 14.42 -18.57
C MET A 14 28.15 13.74 -19.68
N ILE A 15 28.76 13.53 -20.87
CA ILE A 15 28.08 12.84 -21.98
C ILE A 15 27.80 11.38 -21.60
N LEU A 16 28.78 10.68 -21.04
CA LEU A 16 28.60 9.29 -20.61
C LEU A 16 27.50 9.16 -19.53
N THR A 17 27.47 10.07 -18.56
CA THR A 17 26.41 10.06 -17.52
C THR A 17 25.04 10.40 -18.11
N ALA A 18 24.96 11.33 -19.07
CA ALA A 18 23.68 11.65 -19.73
C ALA A 18 23.16 10.47 -20.56
N VAL A 19 24.03 9.79 -21.30
CA VAL A 19 23.70 8.58 -22.05
C VAL A 19 23.29 7.45 -21.10
N ALA A 20 24.03 7.21 -20.03
CA ALA A 20 23.71 6.21 -19.03
C ALA A 20 22.37 6.52 -18.35
N ALA A 21 22.12 7.77 -17.97
CA ALA A 21 20.84 8.19 -17.39
C ALA A 21 19.67 7.91 -18.34
N ARG A 22 19.82 8.20 -19.62
CA ARG A 22 18.77 7.96 -20.62
C ARG A 22 18.51 6.48 -20.86
N THR A 23 19.56 5.65 -20.94
CA THR A 23 19.44 4.21 -21.19
C THR A 23 18.97 3.43 -19.97
N LEU A 24 19.33 3.88 -18.76
CA LEU A 24 18.94 3.25 -17.49
C LEU A 24 17.60 3.77 -16.94
N THR A 25 16.99 4.80 -17.57
CA THR A 25 15.67 5.25 -17.14
C THR A 25 14.62 4.19 -17.48
N PRO A 26 13.97 3.56 -16.49
CA PRO A 26 13.00 2.50 -16.73
C PRO A 26 11.74 3.07 -17.40
N THR A 27 11.33 2.45 -18.50
CA THR A 27 10.16 2.87 -19.29
C THR A 27 9.07 1.80 -19.35
N LYS A 28 9.43 0.53 -19.10
CA LYS A 28 8.50 -0.59 -19.20
C LYS A 28 7.61 -0.64 -17.94
N GLU A 29 6.36 -0.25 -18.10
CA GLU A 29 5.34 -0.38 -17.05
C GLU A 29 4.87 -1.83 -16.94
N VAL A 30 4.91 -2.36 -15.72
CA VAL A 30 4.37 -3.69 -15.39
C VAL A 30 2.99 -3.52 -14.75
N ALA A 31 2.13 -2.71 -15.37
CA ALA A 31 0.76 -2.52 -14.88
C ALA A 31 -0.05 -3.81 -15.06
N ARG A 32 -0.69 -4.27 -13.98
CA ARG A 32 -1.39 -5.56 -13.91
C ARG A 32 -2.90 -5.44 -13.93
N HIS A 33 -3.42 -4.23 -14.00
CA HIS A 33 -4.78 -3.94 -13.61
C HIS A 33 -5.49 -3.11 -14.68
N ALA A 34 -6.48 -3.68 -15.32
CA ALA A 34 -7.34 -3.04 -16.32
C ALA A 34 -8.76 -2.76 -15.81
N VAL A 35 -9.15 -3.35 -14.65
CA VAL A 35 -10.49 -3.28 -14.06
C VAL A 35 -10.41 -2.50 -12.76
N THR A 36 -11.41 -1.73 -12.39
CA THR A 36 -11.40 -0.91 -11.17
C THR A 36 -11.46 -1.74 -9.89
N LEU A 37 -10.88 -1.25 -8.79
CA LEU A 37 -10.99 -1.90 -7.48
C LEU A 37 -12.45 -2.07 -7.06
N GLU A 38 -13.30 -1.11 -7.48
CA GLU A 38 -14.75 -1.14 -7.24
C GLU A 38 -15.43 -2.39 -7.83
N GLU A 39 -14.99 -2.85 -8.99
CA GLU A 39 -15.51 -4.04 -9.68
C GLU A 39 -14.87 -5.33 -9.17
N LEU A 40 -13.61 -5.28 -8.73
CA LEU A 40 -12.86 -6.46 -8.29
C LEU A 40 -13.21 -6.92 -6.88
N ILE A 41 -13.62 -5.98 -6.02
CA ILE A 41 -13.85 -6.27 -4.60
C ILE A 41 -15.36 -6.45 -4.35
N PRO A 42 -15.80 -7.62 -3.90
CA PRO A 42 -17.21 -7.89 -3.68
C PRO A 42 -17.79 -7.02 -2.57
N ARG A 43 -19.05 -6.61 -2.73
CA ARG A 43 -19.81 -5.85 -1.72
C ARG A 43 -20.33 -6.74 -0.60
N GLU A 44 -20.45 -8.05 -0.88
CA GLU A 44 -20.92 -9.06 0.07
C GLU A 44 -20.08 -10.33 -0.05
N PHE A 45 -19.68 -10.91 1.08
CA PHE A 45 -18.94 -12.17 1.13
C PHE A 45 -18.89 -12.74 2.56
N ALA A 46 -18.97 -14.04 2.69
CA ALA A 46 -18.72 -14.78 3.95
C ALA A 46 -19.40 -14.15 5.19
N GLY A 47 -20.64 -13.67 5.05
CA GLY A 47 -21.40 -13.03 6.12
C GLY A 47 -21.06 -11.56 6.38
N TRP A 48 -20.23 -10.95 5.54
CA TRP A 48 -19.96 -9.52 5.51
C TRP A 48 -20.73 -8.84 4.39
N SER A 49 -21.31 -7.68 4.66
CA SER A 49 -21.98 -6.83 3.66
C SER A 49 -21.48 -5.38 3.78
N GLU A 50 -21.42 -4.69 2.64
CA GLU A 50 -21.08 -3.27 2.60
C GLU A 50 -22.11 -2.46 3.40
N ALA A 51 -21.63 -1.53 4.23
CA ALA A 51 -22.43 -0.61 5.02
C ALA A 51 -22.03 0.85 4.69
N PRO A 52 -22.60 1.44 3.63
CA PRO A 52 -22.21 2.78 3.18
C PRO A 52 -22.48 3.83 4.27
N GLY A 53 -21.57 4.82 4.39
CA GLY A 53 -21.72 5.95 5.31
C GLY A 53 -21.62 5.62 6.79
N ALA A 54 -21.27 4.38 7.15
CA ALA A 54 -21.26 3.95 8.55
C ALA A 54 -20.15 4.63 9.39
N ILE A 55 -19.00 4.93 8.81
CA ILE A 55 -17.84 5.48 9.52
C ILE A 55 -16.97 6.32 8.57
N ASP A 56 -16.51 7.48 9.05
CA ASP A 56 -15.49 8.27 8.36
C ASP A 56 -14.11 7.59 8.49
N GLN A 57 -13.60 7.10 7.39
CA GLN A 57 -12.29 6.46 7.33
C GLN A 57 -11.17 7.50 7.28
N VAL A 58 -10.00 7.16 7.84
CA VAL A 58 -8.78 7.94 7.68
C VAL A 58 -8.42 8.03 6.20
N ASN A 59 -8.34 9.26 5.68
CA ASN A 59 -8.06 9.51 4.26
C ASN A 59 -6.66 9.00 3.90
N LEU A 60 -6.56 8.31 2.76
CA LEU A 60 -5.29 7.84 2.21
C LEU A 60 -4.53 8.94 1.45
N LYS A 61 -5.21 10.02 1.07
CA LYS A 61 -4.57 11.19 0.48
C LYS A 61 -3.97 12.02 1.61
N VAL A 62 -2.65 12.03 1.72
CA VAL A 62 -1.95 13.02 2.55
C VAL A 62 -1.94 14.32 1.77
N ALA A 63 -2.36 15.40 2.39
CA ALA A 63 -2.04 16.74 1.91
C ALA A 63 -0.52 16.94 2.16
N THR A 64 0.31 16.40 1.29
CA THR A 64 1.72 16.76 1.24
C THR A 64 1.79 18.14 0.59
N ASP A 65 2.71 18.97 1.07
CA ASP A 65 3.00 20.32 0.53
C ASP A 65 3.43 20.33 -0.95
N ASP A 66 3.39 19.21 -1.65
CA ASP A 66 3.55 19.11 -3.09
C ASP A 66 2.30 19.59 -3.82
N VAL A 67 1.93 20.86 -3.57
CA VAL A 67 0.98 21.67 -4.38
C VAL A 67 1.46 21.79 -5.84
N ALA A 68 2.66 21.30 -6.14
CA ALA A 68 3.29 21.44 -7.45
C ALA A 68 3.04 20.26 -8.43
N THR A 69 2.47 19.14 -8.00
CA THR A 69 2.17 18.03 -8.90
C THR A 69 0.69 17.68 -8.83
N ASP A 70 -0.03 18.05 -9.86
CA ASP A 70 -1.45 17.78 -10.15
C ASP A 70 -1.72 16.25 -10.35
N ARG A 71 -0.96 15.38 -9.68
CA ARG A 71 -1.08 13.93 -9.78
C ARG A 71 -1.42 13.32 -8.44
N ALA A 72 -2.63 12.78 -8.35
CA ALA A 72 -3.02 11.95 -7.22
C ALA A 72 -1.97 10.85 -7.00
N PRO A 73 -1.58 10.54 -5.74
CA PRO A 73 -0.57 9.54 -5.42
C PRO A 73 -1.00 8.10 -5.78
N TYR A 74 -2.28 7.94 -6.11
CA TYR A 74 -2.90 6.65 -6.44
C TYR A 74 -3.72 6.76 -7.71
N ASP A 75 -3.65 5.73 -8.56
CA ASP A 75 -4.44 5.62 -9.79
C ASP A 75 -5.86 5.11 -9.48
N ASP A 76 -6.02 4.32 -8.43
CA ASP A 76 -7.32 3.79 -8.01
C ASP A 76 -7.36 3.61 -6.48
N VAL A 77 -8.48 4.00 -5.86
CA VAL A 77 -8.69 3.92 -4.40
C VAL A 77 -10.08 3.41 -4.11
N LEU A 78 -10.16 2.35 -3.31
CA LEU A 78 -11.39 1.83 -2.74
C LEU A 78 -11.40 2.05 -1.24
N MET A 79 -12.46 2.64 -0.71
CA MET A 79 -12.69 2.78 0.73
C MET A 79 -14.12 2.34 1.05
N ARG A 80 -14.26 1.18 1.71
CA ARG A 80 -15.56 0.61 2.10
C ARG A 80 -15.59 0.21 3.56
N THR A 81 -16.73 0.37 4.19
CA THR A 81 -17.00 -0.22 5.50
C THR A 81 -17.86 -1.46 5.30
N TYR A 82 -17.45 -2.55 5.92
CA TYR A 82 -18.22 -3.79 5.97
C TYR A 82 -18.77 -4.05 7.36
N ARG A 83 -19.97 -4.60 7.39
CA ARG A 83 -20.64 -5.06 8.64
C ARG A 83 -20.90 -6.54 8.54
N SER A 84 -20.56 -7.27 9.59
CA SER A 84 -20.90 -8.68 9.73
C SER A 84 -22.33 -8.87 10.26
N SER A 85 -22.85 -10.09 10.15
CA SER A 85 -24.19 -10.47 10.66
C SER A 85 -24.37 -10.24 12.17
N ASN A 86 -23.28 -10.26 12.95
CA ASN A 86 -23.28 -9.96 14.38
C ASN A 86 -23.00 -8.49 14.72
N GLY A 87 -23.01 -7.60 13.72
CA GLY A 87 -22.88 -6.15 13.89
C GLY A 87 -21.46 -5.61 13.99
N GLN A 88 -20.43 -6.47 13.93
CA GLN A 88 -19.03 -6.02 13.92
C GLN A 88 -18.71 -5.27 12.62
N GLN A 89 -17.82 -4.27 12.69
CA GLN A 89 -17.48 -3.45 11.52
C GLN A 89 -15.98 -3.47 11.25
N VAL A 90 -15.65 -3.55 9.95
CA VAL A 90 -14.28 -3.43 9.44
C VAL A 90 -14.29 -2.43 8.28
N MET A 91 -13.40 -1.45 8.35
CA MET A 91 -13.12 -0.50 7.28
C MET A 91 -12.01 -1.09 6.41
N LEU A 92 -12.31 -1.33 5.14
CA LEU A 92 -11.34 -1.74 4.13
C LEU A 92 -10.92 -0.53 3.31
N ALA A 93 -9.61 -0.34 3.14
CA ALA A 93 -9.07 0.62 2.21
C ALA A 93 -8.00 -0.02 1.34
N LEU A 94 -8.16 0.11 0.03
CA LEU A 94 -7.19 -0.31 -0.98
C LEU A 94 -6.75 0.92 -1.75
N ALA A 95 -5.43 1.05 -1.97
CA ALA A 95 -4.88 2.13 -2.78
C ALA A 95 -3.87 1.56 -3.76
N TYR A 96 -4.17 1.66 -5.04
CA TYR A 96 -3.38 1.11 -6.12
C TYR A 96 -2.66 2.22 -6.90
N GLY A 97 -1.39 2.00 -7.20
CA GLY A 97 -0.60 2.85 -8.07
C GLY A 97 0.11 2.01 -9.13
N ARG A 98 -0.14 2.33 -10.41
CA ARG A 98 0.45 1.63 -11.57
C ARG A 98 1.96 1.75 -11.62
N ARG A 99 2.50 2.86 -11.13
CA ARG A 99 3.90 3.22 -11.25
C ARG A 99 4.48 3.61 -9.91
N GLN A 100 5.31 2.73 -9.36
CA GLN A 100 6.05 3.04 -8.15
C GLN A 100 7.41 3.60 -8.53
N ARG A 101 7.64 4.87 -8.20
CA ARG A 101 8.90 5.58 -8.39
C ARG A 101 9.34 6.18 -7.06
N GLN A 102 10.57 6.66 -6.97
CA GLN A 102 11.07 7.25 -5.72
C GLN A 102 10.26 8.48 -5.29
N GLU A 103 9.76 9.26 -6.28
CA GLU A 103 8.98 10.48 -6.07
C GLU A 103 7.49 10.17 -5.82
N HIS A 104 6.97 9.10 -6.45
CA HIS A 104 5.55 8.72 -6.40
C HIS A 104 5.41 7.26 -5.99
N LYS A 105 5.37 7.04 -4.69
CA LYS A 105 5.22 5.70 -4.10
C LYS A 105 4.08 5.67 -3.10
N ILE A 106 3.54 4.49 -2.90
CA ILE A 106 2.53 4.23 -1.88
C ILE A 106 3.06 4.67 -0.52
N HIS A 107 2.28 5.52 0.16
CA HIS A 107 2.58 5.95 1.52
C HIS A 107 2.16 4.88 2.53
N ARG A 108 2.96 4.76 3.58
CA ARG A 108 2.61 3.90 4.71
C ARG A 108 1.50 4.56 5.52
N PRO A 109 0.55 3.79 6.05
CA PRO A 109 -0.56 4.32 6.85
C PRO A 109 -0.12 5.21 8.01
N GLU A 110 1.04 4.94 8.62
CA GLU A 110 1.60 5.76 9.69
C GLU A 110 1.67 7.24 9.32
N ILE A 111 2.05 7.55 8.07
CA ILE A 111 2.14 8.93 7.58
C ILE A 111 0.75 9.57 7.53
N CYS A 112 -0.25 8.84 6.99
CA CYS A 112 -1.61 9.33 6.88
C CYS A 112 -2.27 9.54 8.25
N TYR A 113 -2.03 8.62 9.19
CA TYR A 113 -2.56 8.73 10.55
C TYR A 113 -1.92 9.90 11.31
N TYR A 114 -0.59 10.09 11.23
CA TYR A 114 0.07 11.24 11.83
C TYR A 114 -0.43 12.59 11.25
N ALA A 115 -0.57 12.68 9.93
CA ALA A 115 -1.06 13.88 9.28
C ALA A 115 -2.49 14.26 9.70
N GLN A 116 -3.29 13.29 10.13
CA GLN A 116 -4.65 13.49 10.64
C GLN A 116 -4.73 13.54 12.18
N GLY A 117 -3.58 13.73 12.84
CA GLY A 117 -3.49 13.98 14.29
C GLY A 117 -3.60 12.72 15.17
N PHE A 118 -3.45 11.52 14.59
CA PHE A 118 -3.38 10.30 15.38
C PHE A 118 -1.99 10.08 15.97
N LYS A 119 -1.94 9.55 17.17
CA LYS A 119 -0.73 9.00 17.79
C LYS A 119 -0.70 7.49 17.57
N ILE A 120 0.46 6.94 17.24
CA ILE A 120 0.66 5.50 17.12
C ILE A 120 1.25 5.00 18.42
N SER A 121 0.54 4.10 19.11
CA SER A 121 0.93 3.58 20.42
C SER A 121 1.61 2.21 20.36
N ALA A 122 1.39 1.45 19.29
CA ALA A 122 2.03 0.15 19.09
C ALA A 122 2.23 -0.13 17.61
N VAL A 123 3.32 -0.82 17.28
CA VAL A 123 3.62 -1.33 15.94
C VAL A 123 4.13 -2.76 16.08
N GLY A 124 3.55 -3.68 15.34
CA GLY A 124 3.97 -5.07 15.34
C GLY A 124 3.88 -5.71 13.96
N ARG A 125 4.67 -6.76 13.73
CA ARG A 125 4.55 -7.61 12.54
C ARG A 125 3.77 -8.86 12.90
N ARG A 126 2.76 -9.20 12.10
CA ARG A 126 1.95 -10.40 12.27
C ARG A 126 1.62 -11.02 10.93
N PRO A 127 1.71 -12.34 10.78
CA PRO A 127 1.28 -13.01 9.57
C PRO A 127 -0.25 -12.97 9.46
N VAL A 128 -0.75 -12.62 8.28
CA VAL A 128 -2.14 -12.85 7.86
C VAL A 128 -2.12 -14.05 6.93
N ARG A 129 -2.82 -15.11 7.31
CA ARG A 129 -2.95 -16.30 6.46
C ARG A 129 -4.08 -16.07 5.46
N LEU A 130 -3.74 -15.95 4.19
CA LEU A 130 -4.70 -15.73 3.11
C LEU A 130 -5.26 -17.06 2.57
N THR A 131 -4.42 -18.11 2.52
CA THR A 131 -4.79 -19.50 2.21
C THR A 131 -4.02 -20.44 3.11
N ASN A 132 -4.20 -21.76 2.93
CA ASN A 132 -3.42 -22.77 3.65
C ASN A 132 -1.91 -22.70 3.33
N SER A 133 -1.57 -22.25 2.10
CA SER A 133 -0.19 -22.16 1.59
C SER A 133 0.35 -20.74 1.54
N LEU A 134 -0.51 -19.71 1.52
CA LEU A 134 -0.11 -18.31 1.35
C LEU A 134 -0.34 -17.51 2.62
N GLY A 135 0.74 -16.96 3.17
CA GLY A 135 0.71 -15.97 4.25
C GLY A 135 1.38 -14.67 3.85
N VAL A 136 0.85 -13.56 4.31
CA VAL A 136 1.40 -12.21 4.13
C VAL A 136 1.88 -11.69 5.47
N GLN A 137 3.11 -11.19 5.53
CA GLN A 137 3.58 -10.43 6.69
C GLN A 137 2.92 -9.06 6.71
N SER A 138 1.93 -8.91 7.57
CA SER A 138 1.27 -7.61 7.78
C SER A 138 1.95 -6.83 8.90
N LEU A 139 1.72 -5.52 8.88
CA LEU A 139 2.01 -4.62 9.97
C LEU A 139 0.71 -4.31 10.71
N GLN A 140 0.76 -4.35 12.02
CA GLN A 140 -0.37 -4.01 12.89
C GLN A 140 -0.02 -2.78 13.71
N LEU A 141 -0.91 -1.80 13.71
CA LEU A 141 -0.80 -0.55 14.43
C LEU A 141 -1.95 -0.44 15.44
N VAL A 142 -1.72 0.23 16.56
CA VAL A 142 -2.77 0.78 17.39
C VAL A 142 -2.64 2.28 17.35
N THR A 143 -3.64 2.95 16.80
CA THR A 143 -3.64 4.40 16.63
C THR A 143 -4.73 5.03 17.49
N ARG A 144 -4.49 6.26 17.97
CA ARG A 144 -5.44 6.98 18.82
C ARG A 144 -5.46 8.46 18.48
N ASN A 145 -6.66 9.02 18.36
CA ASN A 145 -6.90 10.46 18.27
C ASN A 145 -8.08 10.84 19.18
N ARG A 146 -7.81 11.67 20.19
CA ARG A 146 -8.81 12.09 21.21
C ARG A 146 -9.54 10.88 21.80
N SER A 147 -10.85 10.70 21.46
CA SER A 147 -11.70 9.58 21.92
C SER A 147 -11.70 8.38 20.96
N ARG A 148 -11.11 8.50 19.77
CA ARG A 148 -11.10 7.44 18.75
C ARG A 148 -9.82 6.61 18.87
N GLN A 149 -9.99 5.32 19.11
CA GLN A 149 -8.92 4.33 18.99
C GLN A 149 -9.20 3.44 17.79
N GLU A 150 -8.18 3.25 16.96
CA GLU A 150 -8.29 2.52 15.70
C GLU A 150 -7.11 1.57 15.55
N PRO A 151 -7.27 0.28 15.88
CA PRO A 151 -6.39 -0.79 15.47
C PRO A 151 -6.42 -0.94 13.95
N VAL A 152 -5.26 -1.19 13.36
CA VAL A 152 -5.07 -1.24 11.91
C VAL A 152 -4.20 -2.44 11.55
N THR A 153 -4.61 -3.23 10.58
CA THR A 153 -3.82 -4.27 9.94
C THR A 153 -3.60 -3.91 8.48
N TYR A 154 -2.35 -3.89 8.02
CA TYR A 154 -2.08 -3.55 6.63
C TYR A 154 -0.84 -4.25 6.08
N TRP A 155 -0.74 -4.32 4.75
CA TRP A 155 0.48 -4.61 4.04
C TRP A 155 0.59 -3.76 2.76
N ILE A 156 1.79 -3.67 2.24
CA ILE A 156 2.09 -3.03 0.95
C ILE A 156 2.77 -4.07 0.07
N ARG A 157 2.28 -4.23 -1.16
CA ARG A 157 2.94 -4.99 -2.22
C ARG A 157 3.50 -4.02 -3.25
N ILE A 158 4.73 -4.23 -3.66
CA ILE A 158 5.41 -3.52 -4.76
C ILE A 158 5.90 -4.58 -5.75
N GLY A 159 5.43 -4.54 -6.98
CA GLY A 159 5.70 -5.59 -7.96
C GLY A 159 5.21 -6.97 -7.47
N ASN A 160 6.11 -7.91 -7.23
CA ASN A 160 5.80 -9.24 -6.72
C ASN A 160 6.19 -9.44 -5.25
N GLU A 161 6.58 -8.39 -4.54
CA GLU A 161 7.14 -8.50 -3.20
C GLU A 161 6.38 -7.65 -2.19
N PHE A 162 6.36 -8.11 -0.94
CA PHE A 162 5.82 -7.34 0.16
C PHE A 162 6.87 -6.39 0.73
N SER A 163 6.44 -5.17 1.00
CA SER A 163 7.30 -4.14 1.58
C SER A 163 6.87 -3.83 3.01
N ASP A 164 7.75 -4.13 3.97
CA ASP A 164 7.55 -3.90 5.38
C ASP A 164 8.23 -2.63 5.91
N SER A 165 9.03 -1.97 5.07
CA SER A 165 9.76 -0.76 5.42
C SER A 165 9.94 0.18 4.23
N ALA A 166 10.20 1.47 4.51
CA ALA A 166 10.52 2.44 3.48
C ALA A 166 11.82 2.06 2.72
N TRP A 167 12.74 1.39 3.41
CA TRP A 167 13.98 0.92 2.81
C TRP A 167 13.74 -0.22 1.82
N THR A 168 12.94 -1.22 2.21
CA THR A 168 12.52 -2.33 1.33
C THR A 168 11.82 -1.80 0.09
N THR A 169 10.89 -0.84 0.23
CA THR A 169 10.22 -0.19 -0.91
C THR A 169 11.24 0.42 -1.88
N ARG A 170 12.20 1.22 -1.35
CA ARG A 170 13.22 1.88 -2.18
C ARG A 170 14.10 0.87 -2.91
N TRP A 171 14.48 -0.20 -2.22
CA TRP A 171 15.31 -1.26 -2.79
C TRP A 171 14.59 -2.00 -3.93
N ILE A 172 13.31 -2.37 -3.75
CA ILE A 172 12.53 -3.04 -4.79
C ILE A 172 12.42 -2.13 -6.03
N ILE A 173 12.05 -0.84 -5.84
CA ILE A 173 11.95 0.13 -6.94
C ILE A 173 13.29 0.30 -7.66
N PHE A 174 14.39 0.40 -6.92
CA PHE A 174 15.73 0.53 -7.50
C PHE A 174 16.13 -0.71 -8.30
N ARG A 175 15.98 -1.90 -7.71
CA ARG A 175 16.33 -3.16 -8.34
C ARG A 175 15.53 -3.41 -9.63
N ASP A 176 14.24 -3.16 -9.62
CA ASP A 176 13.36 -3.35 -10.77
C ASP A 176 13.64 -2.27 -11.83
N GLY A 177 13.95 -1.04 -11.40
CA GLY A 177 14.43 0.03 -12.26
C GLY A 177 15.71 -0.34 -13.03
N MET A 178 16.66 -1.01 -12.37
CA MET A 178 17.88 -1.51 -13.04
C MET A 178 17.59 -2.60 -14.10
N ARG A 179 16.42 -3.24 -14.03
CA ARG A 179 15.94 -4.18 -15.05
C ARG A 179 15.10 -3.50 -16.14
N GLY A 180 14.99 -2.17 -16.10
CA GLY A 180 14.18 -1.37 -17.02
C GLY A 180 12.69 -1.41 -16.72
N GLU A 181 12.27 -1.92 -15.57
CA GLU A 181 10.87 -2.11 -15.18
C GLU A 181 10.43 -1.09 -14.13
N VAL A 182 9.19 -0.58 -14.25
CA VAL A 182 8.52 0.23 -13.24
C VAL A 182 7.45 -0.64 -12.61
N PRO A 183 7.63 -1.09 -11.34
CA PRO A 183 6.64 -1.94 -10.69
C PRO A 183 5.36 -1.17 -10.35
N ASP A 184 4.25 -1.87 -10.31
CA ASP A 184 3.02 -1.41 -9.68
C ASP A 184 3.08 -1.59 -8.16
N GLY A 185 2.09 -1.07 -7.45
CA GLY A 185 1.97 -1.32 -6.02
C GLY A 185 0.54 -1.18 -5.52
N ILE A 186 0.26 -1.83 -4.39
CA ILE A 186 -1.00 -1.69 -3.68
C ILE A 186 -0.79 -1.68 -2.17
N LEU A 187 -1.50 -0.78 -1.51
CA LEU A 187 -1.75 -0.82 -0.07
C LEU A 187 -3.06 -1.56 0.18
N VAL A 188 -3.04 -2.52 1.08
CA VAL A 188 -4.23 -3.18 1.64
C VAL A 188 -4.29 -2.86 3.12
N ARG A 189 -5.36 -2.21 3.57
CA ARG A 189 -5.56 -1.80 4.95
C ARG A 189 -6.94 -2.21 5.44
N ALA A 190 -7.01 -2.91 6.56
CA ALA A 190 -8.21 -3.13 7.35
C ALA A 190 -8.07 -2.41 8.68
N SER A 191 -9.12 -1.73 9.13
CA SER A 191 -9.15 -1.05 10.43
C SER A 191 -10.54 -1.13 11.08
N SER A 192 -10.60 -0.90 12.39
CA SER A 192 -11.85 -0.93 13.15
C SER A 192 -11.77 0.12 14.25
N ILE A 193 -12.88 0.80 14.56
CA ILE A 193 -12.93 1.68 15.72
C ILE A 193 -13.29 0.83 16.95
N VAL A 194 -12.59 1.05 18.05
CA VAL A 194 -12.81 0.33 19.30
C VAL A 194 -12.81 1.27 20.50
N ASP A 195 -13.48 0.84 21.55
CA ASP A 195 -13.50 1.53 22.83
C ASP A 195 -12.45 0.91 23.76
N GLY A 196 -11.32 1.58 23.90
CA GLY A 196 -10.24 1.22 24.82
C GLY A 196 -9.28 0.14 24.33
N ASP A 197 -8.16 0.02 25.05
CA ASP A 197 -7.01 -0.80 24.67
C ASP A 197 -7.34 -2.31 24.69
N ALA A 198 -8.16 -2.75 25.61
CA ALA A 198 -8.53 -4.15 25.74
C ALA A 198 -9.23 -4.73 24.49
N ALA A 199 -9.99 -3.90 23.76
CA ALA A 199 -10.69 -4.30 22.55
C ALA A 199 -9.77 -4.40 21.32
N SER A 200 -8.59 -3.78 21.34
CA SER A 200 -7.68 -3.71 20.19
C SER A 200 -7.21 -5.08 19.70
N ALA A 201 -6.87 -5.98 20.61
CA ALA A 201 -6.43 -7.32 20.25
C ALA A 201 -7.53 -8.15 19.56
N GLY A 202 -8.78 -7.97 20.00
CA GLY A 202 -9.97 -8.56 19.36
C GLY A 202 -10.18 -8.03 17.96
N ALA A 203 -10.11 -6.71 17.79
CA ALA A 203 -10.24 -6.05 16.49
C ALA A 203 -9.16 -6.47 15.49
N LEU A 204 -7.90 -6.58 15.91
CA LEU A 204 -6.81 -7.04 15.04
C LEU A 204 -7.01 -8.51 14.59
N ARG A 205 -7.55 -9.38 15.44
CA ARG A 205 -7.94 -10.75 15.04
C ARG A 205 -9.07 -10.74 14.03
N LEU A 206 -10.12 -9.96 14.29
CA LEU A 206 -11.26 -9.79 13.39
C LEU A 206 -10.83 -9.31 12.00
N GLN A 207 -9.93 -8.33 11.93
CA GLN A 207 -9.39 -7.82 10.68
C GLN A 207 -8.61 -8.90 9.92
N THR A 208 -7.84 -9.72 10.63
CA THR A 208 -7.11 -10.83 10.02
C THR A 208 -8.07 -11.85 9.41
N GLU A 209 -9.11 -12.22 10.13
CA GLU A 209 -10.16 -13.13 9.66
C GLU A 209 -10.92 -12.54 8.46
N PHE A 210 -11.35 -11.27 8.56
CA PHE A 210 -11.98 -10.53 7.47
C PHE A 210 -11.14 -10.56 6.18
N LEU A 211 -9.86 -10.25 6.29
CA LEU A 211 -8.94 -10.23 5.14
C LEU A 211 -8.73 -11.62 4.52
N SER A 212 -8.68 -12.67 5.35
CA SER A 212 -8.62 -14.06 4.88
C SER A 212 -9.90 -14.47 4.17
N ASN A 213 -11.07 -14.14 4.73
CA ASN A 213 -12.37 -14.42 4.15
C ASN A 213 -12.55 -13.67 2.83
N LEU A 214 -12.19 -12.37 2.79
CA LEU A 214 -12.20 -11.59 1.56
C LEU A 214 -11.34 -12.26 0.48
N TYR A 215 -10.09 -12.60 0.79
CA TYR A 215 -9.17 -13.20 -0.17
C TYR A 215 -9.70 -14.52 -0.73
N SER A 216 -10.37 -15.33 0.07
CA SER A 216 -10.91 -16.63 -0.34
C SER A 216 -11.95 -16.55 -1.46
N VAL A 217 -12.70 -15.44 -1.54
CA VAL A 217 -13.75 -15.24 -2.54
C VAL A 217 -13.31 -14.42 -3.75
N LEU A 218 -12.10 -13.83 -3.71
CA LEU A 218 -11.58 -13.02 -4.81
C LEU A 218 -11.30 -13.84 -6.06
N SER A 219 -11.49 -13.21 -7.22
CA SER A 219 -11.05 -13.75 -8.50
C SER A 219 -9.52 -13.89 -8.56
N PRO A 220 -8.97 -14.76 -9.43
CA PRO A 220 -7.52 -14.88 -9.59
C PRO A 220 -6.83 -13.54 -9.91
N ALA A 221 -7.48 -12.67 -10.69
CA ALA A 221 -6.96 -11.34 -11.01
C ALA A 221 -6.86 -10.45 -9.78
N ALA A 222 -7.91 -10.43 -8.94
CA ALA A 222 -7.92 -9.67 -7.69
C ALA A 222 -6.93 -10.22 -6.65
N ARG A 223 -6.79 -11.55 -6.55
CA ARG A 223 -5.78 -12.20 -5.69
C ARG A 223 -4.37 -11.79 -6.10
N LYS A 224 -4.07 -11.84 -7.39
CA LYS A 224 -2.78 -11.41 -7.94
C LYS A 224 -2.51 -9.93 -7.67
N LEU A 225 -3.54 -9.07 -7.75
CA LEU A 225 -3.41 -7.65 -7.43
C LEU A 225 -3.04 -7.45 -5.95
N ILE A 226 -3.74 -8.11 -5.04
CA ILE A 226 -3.62 -7.91 -3.58
C ILE A 226 -2.36 -8.55 -3.00
N ALA A 227 -2.03 -9.77 -3.45
CA ALA A 227 -0.95 -10.57 -2.87
C ALA A 227 0.21 -10.90 -3.82
N GLY A 228 0.12 -10.51 -5.09
CA GLY A 228 1.12 -10.88 -6.09
C GLY A 228 0.91 -12.29 -6.65
N VAL A 229 1.95 -12.86 -7.23
CA VAL A 229 1.89 -14.23 -7.77
C VAL A 229 2.08 -15.21 -6.62
N GLU A 230 1.20 -16.19 -6.46
CA GLU A 230 1.46 -17.35 -5.60
C GLU A 230 2.72 -18.05 -6.13
N LYS A 231 3.72 -18.19 -5.25
CA LYS A 231 4.94 -18.94 -5.57
C LYS A 231 4.70 -20.42 -5.38
#